data_2ee14e66d239377bf6f5940781b1a9f8
#
_entry.id   2ee14e66d239377bf6f5940781b1a9f8
#
_cell.length_a   1.000
_cell.length_b   1.000
_cell.length_c   1.000
_cell.angle_alpha   90.00
_cell.angle_beta   90.00
_cell.angle_gamma   90.00
#
_symmetry.space_group_name_H-M   'P 1'
#
loop_
_entity.id
_entity.type
_entity.pdbx_description
1 polymer ?
#
loop_
_entity_poly.entity_id
_entity_poly.type
_entity_poly.pdbx_seq_one_letter_code
_entity_poly.pdbx_strand_id
1 'polypeptide(L)'
;MASTARALNWVYRMAVPASAGAFLVSQSLFDVKGGTRAVIFDRLSGVKEDVINEGTHFLIPWLQRSIIFDVRTKPRNIATTTGSKDLQMVSLTLRVLHRPNVKALPKIYQVSTAAERMKRCEDMKLTDAEPRCRLR
;
A
#
# COMPACT_ATOMS: atom_id res chain seq x y z
N MET A 1 -41.75 -5.41 38.59
CA MET A 1 -40.38 -4.93 38.37
C MET A 1 -39.41 -5.99 37.77
N ALA A 2 -39.71 -7.28 37.85
CA ALA A 2 -38.82 -8.32 37.31
C ALA A 2 -38.89 -8.55 35.78
N SER A 3 -39.96 -8.14 35.12
CA SER A 3 -40.13 -8.30 33.66
C SER A 3 -39.31 -7.30 32.83
N THR A 4 -39.15 -6.11 33.31
CA THR A 4 -38.36 -5.04 32.64
C THR A 4 -36.85 -5.35 32.63
N ALA A 5 -36.35 -5.95 33.74
CA ALA A 5 -34.95 -6.36 33.82
C ALA A 5 -34.59 -7.51 32.83
N ARG A 6 -35.53 -8.44 32.61
CA ARG A 6 -35.34 -9.53 31.63
C ARG A 6 -35.36 -9.01 30.18
N ALA A 7 -36.26 -8.10 29.87
CA ALA A 7 -36.33 -7.47 28.55
C ALA A 7 -35.07 -6.63 28.25
N LEU A 8 -34.62 -5.86 29.25
CA LEU A 8 -33.39 -5.06 29.11
C LEU A 8 -32.16 -5.93 28.89
N ASN A 9 -32.06 -7.04 29.61
CA ASN A 9 -30.94 -7.97 29.46
C ASN A 9 -30.93 -8.70 28.12
N TRP A 10 -32.10 -9.00 27.56
CA TRP A 10 -32.25 -9.59 26.25
C TRP A 10 -31.87 -8.59 25.13
N VAL A 11 -32.32 -7.33 25.25
CA VAL A 11 -31.97 -6.24 24.31
C VAL A 11 -30.45 -5.98 24.32
N TYR A 12 -29.85 -5.90 25.51
CA TYR A 12 -28.40 -5.73 25.64
C TYR A 12 -27.64 -6.90 25.01
N ARG A 13 -28.09 -8.14 25.22
CA ARG A 13 -27.45 -9.35 24.70
C ARG A 13 -27.52 -9.45 23.17
N MET A 14 -28.50 -8.80 22.52
CA MET A 14 -28.62 -8.71 21.08
C MET A 14 -27.96 -7.43 20.51
N ALA A 15 -28.03 -6.31 21.22
CA ALA A 15 -27.50 -5.03 20.77
C ALA A 15 -25.96 -5.02 20.69
N VAL A 16 -25.28 -5.67 21.64
CA VAL A 16 -23.81 -5.72 21.68
C VAL A 16 -23.23 -6.46 20.46
N PRO A 17 -23.66 -7.69 20.12
CA PRO A 17 -23.11 -8.36 18.92
C PRO A 17 -23.55 -7.67 17.63
N ALA A 18 -24.74 -7.08 17.56
CA ALA A 18 -25.19 -6.33 16.40
C ALA A 18 -24.36 -5.08 16.16
N SER A 19 -24.04 -4.32 17.20
CA SER A 19 -23.19 -3.12 17.09
C SER A 19 -21.75 -3.47 16.73
N ALA A 20 -21.21 -4.55 17.29
CA ALA A 20 -19.88 -5.04 16.92
C ALA A 20 -19.83 -5.50 15.46
N GLY A 21 -20.86 -6.20 14.98
CA GLY A 21 -20.97 -6.60 13.57
C GLY A 21 -21.05 -5.41 12.62
N ALA A 22 -21.87 -4.42 12.93
CA ALA A 22 -21.99 -3.20 12.14
C ALA A 22 -20.65 -2.41 12.08
N PHE A 23 -19.93 -2.35 13.17
CA PHE A 23 -18.62 -1.73 13.25
C PHE A 23 -17.58 -2.45 12.36
N LEU A 24 -17.54 -3.77 12.38
CA LEU A 24 -16.64 -4.56 11.53
C LEU A 24 -16.96 -4.36 10.05
N VAL A 25 -18.22 -4.32 9.65
CA VAL A 25 -18.64 -4.06 8.26
C VAL A 25 -18.20 -2.66 7.80
N SER A 26 -18.35 -1.64 8.66
CA SER A 26 -17.95 -0.27 8.31
C SER A 26 -16.44 -0.14 8.09
N GLN A 27 -15.62 -0.94 8.75
CA GLN A 27 -14.17 -0.96 8.57
C GLN A 27 -13.71 -1.80 7.36
N SER A 28 -14.60 -2.61 6.81
CA SER A 28 -14.30 -3.49 5.67
C SER A 28 -14.35 -2.80 4.31
N LEU A 29 -14.99 -1.64 4.23
CA LEU A 29 -15.13 -0.90 2.97
C LEU A 29 -13.95 0.03 2.79
N PHE A 30 -13.33 -0.02 1.61
CA PHE A 30 -12.30 0.93 1.20
C PHE A 30 -12.58 1.47 -0.20
N ASP A 31 -12.22 2.72 -0.40
CA ASP A 31 -12.45 3.45 -1.64
C ASP A 31 -11.14 3.66 -2.41
N VAL A 32 -11.15 3.34 -3.70
CA VAL A 32 -10.05 3.54 -4.64
C VAL A 32 -10.39 4.72 -5.53
N LYS A 33 -9.66 5.82 -5.37
CA LYS A 33 -9.89 7.07 -6.12
C LYS A 33 -9.64 6.88 -7.61
N GLY A 34 -10.36 7.66 -8.44
CA GLY A 34 -10.15 7.69 -9.90
C GLY A 34 -8.70 8.03 -10.28
N GLY A 35 -8.15 7.28 -11.23
CA GLY A 35 -6.75 7.40 -11.66
C GLY A 35 -5.74 6.73 -10.73
N THR A 36 -6.22 5.95 -9.74
CA THR A 36 -5.39 5.07 -8.92
C THR A 36 -5.80 3.62 -9.09
N ARG A 37 -4.93 2.70 -8.72
CA ARG A 37 -5.19 1.26 -8.70
C ARG A 37 -4.74 0.71 -7.36
N ALA A 38 -5.46 -0.26 -6.83
CA ALA A 38 -5.09 -0.91 -5.59
C ALA A 38 -4.58 -2.33 -5.84
N VAL A 39 -3.53 -2.70 -5.12
CA VAL A 39 -3.02 -4.07 -5.03
C VAL A 39 -3.29 -4.57 -3.63
N ILE A 40 -3.89 -5.74 -3.50
CA ILE A 40 -4.15 -6.36 -2.21
C ILE A 40 -2.94 -7.17 -1.78
N PHE A 41 -2.45 -6.87 -0.59
CA PHE A 41 -1.51 -7.70 0.13
C PHE A 41 -2.25 -8.53 1.18
N ASP A 42 -2.23 -9.84 1.02
CA ASP A 42 -2.76 -10.79 2.00
C ASP A 42 -1.62 -11.31 2.88
N ARG A 43 -1.85 -11.35 4.19
CA ARG A 43 -0.83 -11.83 5.14
C ARG A 43 -0.55 -13.33 5.02
N LEU A 44 -1.48 -14.11 4.49
CA LEU A 44 -1.38 -15.55 4.33
C LEU A 44 -0.83 -15.95 2.96
N SER A 45 -1.33 -15.32 1.90
CA SER A 45 -1.02 -15.67 0.51
C SER A 45 0.00 -14.70 -0.15
N GLY A 46 0.34 -13.59 0.53
CA GLY A 46 1.25 -12.58 -0.02
C GLY A 46 0.55 -11.57 -0.95
N VAL A 47 1.26 -11.12 -1.96
CA VAL A 47 0.74 -10.16 -2.94
C VAL A 47 -0.17 -10.87 -3.92
N LYS A 48 -1.44 -10.46 -4.00
CA LYS A 48 -2.34 -10.94 -5.06
C LYS A 48 -1.97 -10.31 -6.39
N GLU A 49 -2.00 -11.11 -7.44
CA GLU A 49 -1.72 -10.63 -8.81
C GLU A 49 -2.85 -9.76 -9.38
N ASP A 50 -4.04 -9.85 -8.79
CA ASP A 50 -5.20 -9.07 -9.20
C ASP A 50 -5.07 -7.63 -8.79
N VAL A 51 -5.19 -6.73 -9.78
CA VAL A 51 -5.21 -5.29 -9.57
C VAL A 51 -6.66 -4.82 -9.50
N ILE A 52 -7.00 -4.18 -8.40
CA ILE A 52 -8.33 -3.62 -8.18
C ILE A 52 -8.46 -2.28 -8.89
N ASN A 53 -9.56 -2.14 -9.61
CA ASN A 53 -9.94 -0.93 -10.31
C ASN A 53 -10.44 0.15 -9.32
N GLU A 54 -10.65 1.35 -9.82
CA GLU A 54 -11.30 2.44 -9.10
C GLU A 54 -12.73 2.09 -8.69
N GLY A 55 -13.13 2.59 -7.52
CA GLY A 55 -14.43 2.34 -6.91
C GLY A 55 -14.34 1.84 -5.48
N THR A 56 -15.50 1.54 -4.90
CA THR A 56 -15.60 1.02 -3.53
C THR A 56 -15.53 -0.51 -3.55
N HIS A 57 -14.64 -1.04 -2.75
CA HIS A 57 -14.38 -2.48 -2.65
C HIS A 57 -14.44 -2.94 -1.21
N PHE A 58 -14.68 -4.24 -1.05
CA PHE A 58 -14.72 -4.90 0.25
C PHE A 58 -13.36 -5.55 0.56
N LEU A 59 -12.88 -5.32 1.77
CA LEU A 59 -11.57 -5.80 2.23
C LEU A 59 -11.69 -6.31 3.68
N ILE A 60 -11.00 -7.38 4.01
CA ILE A 60 -10.92 -7.88 5.39
C ILE A 60 -9.73 -7.19 6.09
N PRO A 61 -9.97 -6.22 7.00
CA PRO A 61 -8.90 -5.34 7.51
C PRO A 61 -7.83 -6.06 8.33
N TRP A 62 -8.13 -7.23 8.88
CA TRP A 62 -7.18 -8.00 9.68
C TRP A 62 -6.23 -8.88 8.87
N LEU A 63 -6.70 -9.39 7.73
CA LEU A 63 -5.93 -10.27 6.85
C LEU A 63 -5.31 -9.53 5.69
N GLN A 64 -6.01 -8.54 5.14
CA GLN A 64 -5.69 -7.92 3.88
C GLN A 64 -5.37 -6.44 4.06
N ARG A 65 -4.41 -5.96 3.31
CA ARG A 65 -4.03 -4.55 3.23
C ARG A 65 -4.06 -4.09 1.79
N SER A 66 -4.78 -3.01 1.52
CA SER A 66 -4.77 -2.36 0.21
C SER A 66 -3.59 -1.40 0.09
N ILE A 67 -2.90 -1.45 -1.04
CA ILE A 67 -1.81 -0.55 -1.37
C ILE A 67 -2.21 0.17 -2.64
N ILE A 68 -2.35 1.50 -2.54
CA ILE A 68 -2.84 2.35 -3.62
C ILE A 68 -1.65 2.86 -4.43
N PHE A 69 -1.69 2.64 -5.74
CA PHE A 69 -0.73 3.16 -6.71
C PHE A 69 -1.39 4.17 -7.63
N ASP A 70 -0.73 5.28 -7.83
CA ASP A 70 -1.15 6.28 -8.80
C ASP A 70 -0.65 5.87 -10.21
N VAL A 71 -1.59 5.69 -11.14
CA VAL A 71 -1.32 5.24 -12.52
C VAL A 71 -1.38 6.39 -13.52
N ARG A 72 -1.49 7.61 -13.03
CA ARG A 72 -1.45 8.81 -13.87
C ARG A 72 -0.04 9.06 -14.40
N THR A 73 0.05 9.70 -15.54
CA THR A 73 1.34 10.14 -16.08
C THR A 73 1.92 11.24 -15.21
N LYS A 74 3.11 11.01 -14.68
CA LYS A 74 3.83 11.98 -13.84
C LYS A 74 5.08 12.49 -14.56
N PRO A 75 5.29 13.81 -14.59
CA PRO A 75 6.54 14.38 -15.06
C PRO A 75 7.61 14.30 -13.97
N ARG A 76 8.83 13.93 -14.36
CA ARG A 76 10.01 14.02 -13.52
C ARG A 76 11.05 14.87 -14.25
N ASN A 77 11.49 15.95 -13.62
CA ASN A 77 12.53 16.80 -14.14
C ASN A 77 13.88 16.37 -13.55
N ILE A 78 14.86 16.18 -14.39
CA ILE A 78 16.23 15.82 -14.03
C ILE A 78 17.12 16.93 -14.59
N ALA A 79 17.66 17.76 -13.70
CA ALA A 79 18.66 18.76 -14.06
C ALA A 79 20.05 18.10 -13.99
N THR A 80 20.82 18.23 -15.05
CA THR A 80 22.19 17.72 -15.11
C THR A 80 23.09 18.68 -15.84
N THR A 81 24.34 18.74 -15.42
CA THR A 81 25.39 19.50 -16.08
C THR A 81 26.34 18.50 -16.71
N THR A 82 26.57 18.61 -18.01
CA THR A 82 27.46 17.71 -18.75
C THR A 82 28.40 18.52 -19.64
N GLY A 83 29.59 17.96 -19.89
CA GLY A 83 30.53 18.53 -20.85
C GLY A 83 30.12 18.20 -22.27
N SER A 84 30.11 19.21 -23.14
CA SER A 84 29.98 19.06 -24.60
C SER A 84 31.25 18.48 -25.18
N LYS A 85 31.18 17.94 -26.40
CA LYS A 85 32.33 17.52 -27.18
C LYS A 85 33.36 18.65 -27.41
N ASP A 86 32.90 19.91 -27.41
CA ASP A 86 33.70 21.11 -27.56
C ASP A 86 34.26 21.65 -26.24
N LEU A 87 34.32 20.81 -25.20
CA LEU A 87 34.81 21.15 -23.85
C LEU A 87 34.03 22.25 -23.11
N GLN A 88 32.80 22.53 -23.56
CA GLN A 88 31.92 23.48 -22.90
C GLN A 88 31.03 22.77 -21.86
N MET A 89 30.83 23.41 -20.71
CA MET A 89 29.88 22.92 -19.71
C MET A 89 28.46 23.39 -20.04
N VAL A 90 27.58 22.44 -20.32
CA VAL A 90 26.19 22.70 -20.69
C VAL A 90 25.29 22.23 -19.55
N SER A 91 24.43 23.13 -19.05
CA SER A 91 23.37 22.80 -18.11
C SER A 91 22.09 22.50 -18.88
N LEU A 92 21.55 21.30 -18.70
CA LEU A 92 20.31 20.90 -19.36
C LEU A 92 19.35 20.27 -18.36
N THR A 93 18.06 20.45 -18.63
CA THR A 93 17.00 19.88 -17.84
C THR A 93 16.20 18.91 -18.70
N LEU A 94 16.24 17.65 -18.35
CA LEU A 94 15.46 16.60 -18.99
C LEU A 94 14.12 16.44 -18.26
N ARG A 95 13.03 16.53 -19.02
CA ARG A 95 11.68 16.25 -18.51
C ARG A 95 11.21 14.89 -19.01
N VAL A 96 11.13 13.93 -18.10
CA VAL A 96 10.68 12.56 -18.42
C VAL A 96 9.24 12.39 -17.95
N LEU A 97 8.36 11.99 -18.85
CA LEU A 97 7.01 11.58 -18.56
C LEU A 97 6.99 10.07 -18.36
N HIS A 98 6.55 9.61 -17.21
CA HIS A 98 6.44 8.17 -16.92
C HIS A 98 5.06 7.80 -16.42
N ARG A 99 4.63 6.62 -16.77
CA ARG A 99 3.38 6.00 -16.32
C ARG A 99 3.62 4.55 -15.96
N PRO A 100 3.26 4.09 -14.74
CA PRO A 100 3.42 2.70 -14.38
C PRO A 100 2.45 1.81 -15.19
N ASN A 101 2.93 0.61 -15.56
CA ASN A 101 2.08 -0.37 -16.22
C ASN A 101 1.20 -1.06 -15.17
N VAL A 102 -0.12 -0.97 -15.35
CA VAL A 102 -1.12 -1.51 -14.42
C VAL A 102 -0.92 -2.99 -14.16
N LYS A 103 -0.65 -3.79 -15.19
CA LYS A 103 -0.45 -5.24 -15.07
C LYS A 103 0.81 -5.62 -14.29
N ALA A 104 1.79 -4.72 -14.23
CA ALA A 104 3.07 -4.96 -13.56
C ALA A 104 3.09 -4.45 -12.10
N LEU A 105 2.02 -3.81 -11.62
CA LEU A 105 1.97 -3.22 -10.28
C LEU A 105 2.27 -4.22 -9.14
N PRO A 106 1.72 -5.44 -9.13
CA PRO A 106 2.04 -6.41 -8.08
C PRO A 106 3.53 -6.75 -8.03
N LYS A 107 4.14 -6.92 -9.21
CA LYS A 107 5.57 -7.21 -9.35
C LYS A 107 6.44 -6.02 -8.92
N ILE A 108 6.04 -4.79 -9.28
CA ILE A 108 6.71 -3.55 -8.85
C ILE A 108 6.70 -3.45 -7.32
N TYR A 109 5.58 -3.75 -6.68
CA TYR A 109 5.49 -3.76 -5.23
C TYR A 109 6.43 -4.78 -4.59
N GLN A 110 6.49 -6.00 -5.11
CA GLN A 110 7.41 -7.03 -4.62
C GLN A 110 8.88 -6.59 -4.72
N VAL A 111 9.27 -6.01 -5.85
CA VAL A 111 10.64 -5.55 -6.08
C VAL A 111 10.98 -4.34 -5.22
N SER A 112 10.09 -3.35 -5.10
CA SER A 112 10.34 -2.16 -4.27
C SER A 112 10.46 -2.51 -2.78
N THR A 113 9.62 -3.41 -2.28
CA THR A 113 9.70 -3.90 -0.90
C THR A 113 11.00 -4.67 -0.63
N ALA A 114 11.47 -5.45 -1.61
CA ALA A 114 12.75 -6.14 -1.51
C ALA A 114 13.93 -5.13 -1.49
N ALA A 115 13.89 -4.11 -2.35
CA ALA A 115 14.90 -3.05 -2.39
C ALA A 115 14.96 -2.22 -1.11
N GLU A 116 13.80 -1.88 -0.52
CA GLU A 116 13.75 -1.20 0.79
C GLU A 116 14.33 -2.06 1.93
N ARG A 117 14.06 -3.36 1.90
CA ARG A 117 14.68 -4.30 2.87
C ARG A 117 16.19 -4.35 2.72
N MET A 118 16.70 -4.39 1.48
CA MET A 118 18.15 -4.37 1.22
C MET A 118 18.80 -3.08 1.73
N LYS A 119 18.22 -1.91 1.43
CA LYS A 119 18.71 -0.62 1.95
C LYS A 119 18.73 -0.59 3.47
N ARG A 120 17.67 -1.05 4.12
CA ARG A 120 17.61 -1.11 5.59
C ARG A 120 18.64 -2.06 6.18
N CYS A 121 18.97 -3.16 5.50
CA CYS A 121 20.04 -4.06 5.90
C CYS A 121 21.43 -3.44 5.72
N GLU A 122 21.60 -2.60 4.71
CA GLU A 122 22.85 -1.87 4.44
C GLU A 122 23.06 -0.75 5.45
N ASP A 123 22.03 0.02 5.77
CA ASP A 123 22.05 1.05 6.83
C ASP A 123 22.31 0.42 8.21
N MET A 124 21.79 -0.79 8.46
CA MET A 124 21.98 -1.49 9.73
C MET A 124 23.41 -2.07 9.88
N LYS A 125 24.08 -2.39 8.76
CA LYS A 125 25.50 -2.78 8.76
C LYS A 125 26.45 -1.63 9.07
N LEU A 126 26.05 -0.40 8.76
CA LEU A 126 26.82 0.82 9.09
C LEU A 126 26.75 1.19 10.58
N THR A 127 25.80 0.61 11.33
CA THR A 127 25.55 0.97 12.74
C THR A 127 25.96 -0.14 13.72
N ASP A 128 26.91 -1.01 13.40
CA ASP A 128 27.51 -2.05 14.28
C ASP A 128 26.55 -2.91 15.13
N ALA A 129 25.28 -3.01 14.75
CA ALA A 129 24.28 -3.85 15.39
C ALA A 129 23.99 -5.09 14.53
N GLU A 130 24.53 -6.17 14.98
CA GLU A 130 24.38 -7.61 14.64
C GLU A 130 23.50 -8.07 13.46
N PRO A 131 23.98 -8.98 12.61
CA PRO A 131 23.38 -9.34 11.33
C PRO A 131 22.21 -10.33 11.49
N ARG A 132 20.99 -9.84 11.71
CA ARG A 132 19.77 -10.65 11.57
C ARG A 132 19.09 -10.46 10.20
N CYS A 133 19.86 -10.17 9.18
CA CYS A 133 19.34 -10.11 7.82
C CYS A 133 19.48 -11.47 7.13
N ARG A 134 18.72 -12.47 7.59
CA ARG A 134 18.60 -13.76 6.91
C ARG A 134 17.52 -13.66 5.83
N LEU A 135 17.96 -13.61 4.58
CA LEU A 135 17.10 -13.80 3.41
C LEU A 135 16.49 -15.21 3.49
N ARG A 136 15.19 -15.30 3.65
CA ARG A 136 14.39 -16.50 3.46
C ARG A 136 13.46 -16.28 2.27
#